data_2ccd91d05ccf4dd7378b193d8308a795
#
_entry.id   2ccd91d05ccf4dd7378b193d8308a795
#
_cell.length_a   1.000
_cell.length_b   1.000
_cell.length_c   1.000
_cell.angle_alpha   90.00
_cell.angle_beta   90.00
_cell.angle_gamma   90.00
#
_symmetry.space_group_name_H-M   'P 1'
#
loop_
_entity.id
_entity.type
_entity.pdbx_description
1 polymer ?
#
loop_
_entity_poly.entity_id
_entity_poly.type
_entity_poly.pdbx_seq_one_letter_code
_entity_poly.pdbx_strand_id
1 'polypeptide(L)'
;MRAVARLGEATFPLYGRDVYEASRIDSFLDVSLVFARDSQIYLLALSDGAVDATIHARAKQAFAIYASGLEQALSPRRDTLVGNGISLADICFAAELALFMNEHARAEQLSERGFDRILHAGVQDDYPLVFAHFARLIDYEHFRPDLKPYVEKLLSKAAA
;
A
#
# COMPACT_ATOMS: atom_id res chain seq x y z
N MET A 1 16.60 4.32 0.39
CA MET A 1 15.66 5.23 -0.27
C MET A 1 15.88 6.70 0.10
N ARG A 2 15.80 7.13 1.37
CA ARG A 2 15.92 8.56 1.79
C ARG A 2 17.18 9.25 1.25
N ALA A 3 18.35 8.61 1.33
CA ALA A 3 19.60 9.19 0.82
C ALA A 3 19.60 9.37 -0.70
N VAL A 4 19.05 8.42 -1.44
CA VAL A 4 18.95 8.48 -2.91
C VAL A 4 17.99 9.59 -3.33
N ALA A 5 16.86 9.75 -2.64
CA ALA A 5 15.91 10.83 -2.91
C ALA A 5 16.53 12.22 -2.71
N ARG A 6 17.35 12.39 -1.67
CA ARG A 6 18.10 13.65 -1.44
C ARG A 6 19.13 13.96 -2.51
N LEU A 7 19.76 12.95 -3.12
CA LEU A 7 20.69 13.16 -4.23
C LEU A 7 19.99 13.65 -5.50
N GLY A 8 18.73 13.27 -5.71
CA GLY A 8 17.91 13.69 -6.85
C GLY A 8 17.07 14.95 -6.62
N GLU A 9 17.17 15.59 -5.46
CA GLU A 9 16.26 16.63 -4.97
C GLU A 9 16.11 17.85 -5.89
N ALA A 10 17.18 18.22 -6.61
CA ALA A 10 17.14 19.34 -7.56
C ALA A 10 16.25 19.08 -8.78
N THR A 11 16.07 17.82 -9.17
CA THR A 11 15.29 17.42 -10.34
C THR A 11 13.92 16.86 -9.96
N PHE A 12 13.88 16.08 -8.87
CA PHE A 12 12.67 15.44 -8.34
C PHE A 12 12.65 15.56 -6.82
N PRO A 13 11.89 16.49 -6.24
CA PRO A 13 11.84 16.69 -4.78
C PRO A 13 11.00 15.59 -4.09
N LEU A 14 11.43 14.34 -4.25
CA LEU A 14 10.74 13.16 -3.71
C LEU A 14 10.72 13.11 -2.18
N TYR A 15 11.60 13.89 -1.53
CA TYR A 15 11.69 13.95 -0.07
C TYR A 15 11.11 15.24 0.51
N GLY A 16 10.27 15.95 -0.26
CA GLY A 16 9.64 17.20 0.15
C GLY A 16 10.46 18.44 -0.20
N ARG A 17 9.84 19.60 -0.11
CA ARG A 17 10.45 20.90 -0.46
C ARG A 17 11.01 21.62 0.74
N ASP A 18 10.60 21.22 1.94
CA ASP A 18 11.01 21.81 3.20
C ASP A 18 11.07 20.76 4.32
N VAL A 19 11.51 21.21 5.50
CA VAL A 19 11.65 20.34 6.68
C VAL A 19 10.30 19.76 7.14
N TYR A 20 9.21 20.50 6.96
CA TYR A 20 7.88 20.05 7.34
C TYR A 20 7.41 18.90 6.43
N GLU A 21 7.51 19.06 5.11
CA GLU A 21 7.16 18.02 4.15
C GLU A 21 8.06 16.77 4.36
N ALA A 22 9.37 16.97 4.55
CA ALA A 22 10.30 15.86 4.85
C ALA A 22 9.88 15.09 6.11
N SER A 23 9.52 15.79 7.19
CA SER A 23 9.04 15.17 8.44
C SER A 23 7.74 14.40 8.22
N ARG A 24 6.82 14.91 7.40
CA ARG A 24 5.57 14.22 7.06
C ARG A 24 5.84 12.95 6.25
N ILE A 25 6.76 13.03 5.28
CA ILE A 25 7.19 11.87 4.49
C ILE A 25 7.79 10.81 5.41
N ASP A 26 8.68 11.18 6.34
CA ASP A 26 9.25 10.24 7.31
C ASP A 26 8.17 9.55 8.13
N SER A 27 7.15 10.28 8.58
CA SER A 27 6.03 9.71 9.33
C SER A 27 5.29 8.64 8.52
N PHE A 28 5.04 8.88 7.23
CA PHE A 28 4.42 7.87 6.36
C PHE A 28 5.32 6.67 6.12
N LEU A 29 6.62 6.88 5.93
CA LEU A 29 7.59 5.79 5.74
C LEU A 29 7.67 4.89 6.98
N ASP A 30 7.64 5.49 8.18
CA ASP A 30 7.69 4.75 9.43
C ASP A 30 6.41 3.92 9.67
N VAL A 31 5.23 4.47 9.36
CA VAL A 31 3.96 3.71 9.41
C VAL A 31 3.94 2.62 8.34
N SER A 32 4.44 2.89 7.12
CA SER A 32 4.59 1.87 6.08
C SER A 32 5.46 0.70 6.52
N LEU A 33 6.55 0.95 7.27
CA LEU A 33 7.41 -0.12 7.80
C LEU A 33 6.68 -1.03 8.79
N VAL A 34 5.80 -0.48 9.62
CA VAL A 34 4.98 -1.27 10.55
C VAL A 34 4.01 -2.16 9.78
N PHE A 35 3.31 -1.59 8.79
CA PHE A 35 2.42 -2.34 7.91
C PHE A 35 3.17 -3.41 7.12
N ALA A 36 4.30 -3.05 6.48
CA ALA A 36 5.13 -3.96 5.70
C ALA A 36 5.57 -5.19 6.51
N ARG A 37 5.97 -5.00 7.77
CA ARG A 37 6.37 -6.12 8.64
C ARG A 37 5.23 -7.13 8.82
N ASP A 38 4.05 -6.67 9.19
CA ASP A 38 2.93 -7.56 9.50
C ASP A 38 2.30 -8.14 8.23
N SER A 39 2.28 -7.39 7.11
CA SER A 39 1.84 -7.89 5.81
C SER A 39 2.80 -8.94 5.23
N GLN A 40 4.11 -8.78 5.37
CA GLN A 40 5.09 -9.77 4.91
C GLN A 40 5.00 -11.08 5.70
N ILE A 41 4.87 -11.01 7.03
CA ILE A 41 4.66 -12.21 7.88
C ILE A 41 3.39 -12.95 7.40
N TYR A 42 2.32 -12.21 7.15
CA TYR A 42 1.06 -12.77 6.67
C TYR A 42 1.19 -13.41 5.28
N LEU A 43 1.76 -12.71 4.31
CA LEU A 43 1.92 -13.22 2.94
C LEU A 43 2.85 -14.44 2.87
N LEU A 44 3.91 -14.48 3.68
CA LEU A 44 4.78 -15.65 3.80
C LEU A 44 4.03 -16.81 4.43
N ALA A 45 3.30 -16.59 5.53
CA ALA A 45 2.49 -17.62 6.15
C ALA A 45 1.41 -18.17 5.21
N LEU A 46 0.80 -17.32 4.37
CA LEU A 46 -0.11 -17.74 3.31
C LEU A 46 0.60 -18.63 2.27
N SER A 47 1.80 -18.23 1.84
CA SER A 47 2.59 -18.99 0.86
C SER A 47 2.94 -20.37 1.39
N ASP A 48 3.29 -20.47 2.67
CA ASP A 48 3.70 -21.71 3.34
C ASP A 48 2.51 -22.54 3.83
N GLY A 49 1.29 -22.04 3.65
CA GLY A 49 0.08 -22.66 4.17
C GLY A 49 0.03 -22.69 5.70
N ALA A 50 0.66 -21.73 6.38
CA ALA A 50 0.83 -21.69 7.84
C ALA A 50 0.07 -20.53 8.51
N VAL A 51 -0.82 -19.84 7.79
CA VAL A 51 -1.61 -18.72 8.36
C VAL A 51 -2.53 -19.25 9.48
N ASP A 52 -2.47 -18.59 10.63
CA ASP A 52 -3.38 -18.81 11.76
C ASP A 52 -4.20 -17.55 12.09
N ALA A 53 -5.13 -17.68 13.03
CA ALA A 53 -6.01 -16.58 13.44
C ALA A 53 -5.24 -15.37 13.99
N THR A 54 -4.11 -15.57 14.64
CA THR A 54 -3.28 -14.50 15.21
C THR A 54 -2.59 -13.71 14.10
N ILE A 55 -1.96 -14.41 13.16
CA ILE A 55 -1.29 -13.80 12.01
C ILE A 55 -2.29 -13.03 11.15
N HIS A 56 -3.46 -13.64 10.85
CA HIS A 56 -4.50 -13.00 10.05
C HIS A 56 -5.06 -11.74 10.75
N ALA A 57 -5.40 -11.84 12.05
CA ALA A 57 -5.92 -10.70 12.80
C ALA A 57 -4.93 -9.53 12.88
N ARG A 58 -3.64 -9.82 13.08
CA ARG A 58 -2.59 -8.79 13.09
C ARG A 58 -2.44 -8.10 11.74
N ALA A 59 -2.42 -8.85 10.65
CA ALA A 59 -2.34 -8.27 9.31
C ALA A 59 -3.57 -7.41 9.00
N LYS A 60 -4.78 -7.88 9.35
CA LYS A 60 -6.02 -7.12 9.22
C LYS A 60 -5.99 -5.82 10.02
N GLN A 61 -5.53 -5.86 11.27
CA GLN A 61 -5.39 -4.67 12.09
C GLN A 61 -4.34 -3.70 11.54
N ALA A 62 -3.18 -4.21 11.10
CA ALA A 62 -2.13 -3.40 10.52
C ALA A 62 -2.61 -2.69 9.24
N PHE A 63 -3.33 -3.40 8.37
CA PHE A 63 -3.95 -2.81 7.18
C PHE A 63 -4.96 -1.73 7.56
N ALA A 64 -5.87 -2.00 8.49
CA ALA A 64 -6.90 -1.04 8.89
C ALA A 64 -6.29 0.25 9.47
N ILE A 65 -5.26 0.16 10.31
CA ILE A 65 -4.55 1.32 10.86
C ILE A 65 -3.87 2.11 9.73
N TYR A 66 -3.16 1.40 8.84
CA TYR A 66 -2.45 2.02 7.73
C TYR A 66 -3.40 2.73 6.77
N ALA A 67 -4.44 2.02 6.30
CA ALA A 67 -5.43 2.56 5.38
C ALA A 67 -6.20 3.74 5.97
N SER A 68 -6.60 3.68 7.25
CA SER A 68 -7.27 4.80 7.93
C SER A 68 -6.38 6.04 8.02
N GLY A 69 -5.10 5.87 8.30
CA GLY A 69 -4.14 6.99 8.33
C GLY A 69 -3.96 7.65 6.96
N LEU A 70 -3.91 6.85 5.91
CA LEU A 70 -3.83 7.33 4.53
C LEU A 70 -5.14 8.02 4.10
N GLU A 71 -6.29 7.44 4.42
CA GLU A 71 -7.60 8.02 4.11
C GLU A 71 -7.75 9.43 4.73
N GLN A 72 -7.32 9.60 5.99
CA GLN A 72 -7.30 10.90 6.65
C GLN A 72 -6.33 11.89 6.01
N ALA A 73 -5.17 11.43 5.56
CA ALA A 73 -4.16 12.28 4.94
C ALA A 73 -4.60 12.80 3.58
N LEU A 74 -5.30 11.97 2.81
CA LEU A 74 -5.86 12.32 1.50
C LEU A 74 -7.11 13.20 1.60
N SER A 75 -7.76 13.28 2.78
CA SER A 75 -8.88 14.18 3.04
C SER A 75 -8.36 15.58 3.42
N PRO A 76 -9.01 16.69 3.00
CA PRO A 76 -9.99 16.87 1.94
C PRO A 76 -9.33 17.39 0.64
N ARG A 77 -9.35 16.64 -0.41
CA ARG A 77 -8.94 17.04 -1.78
C ARG A 77 -7.43 17.11 -2.03
N ARG A 78 -6.65 16.24 -1.42
CA ARG A 78 -5.23 16.09 -1.77
C ARG A 78 -5.05 15.00 -2.82
N ASP A 79 -4.30 15.31 -3.85
CA ASP A 79 -3.95 14.34 -4.90
C ASP A 79 -2.70 13.52 -4.56
N THR A 80 -1.99 13.89 -3.49
CA THR A 80 -0.77 13.25 -2.99
C THR A 80 -0.76 13.21 -1.47
N LEU A 81 -0.02 12.28 -0.88
CA LEU A 81 0.08 12.13 0.58
C LEU A 81 0.76 13.30 1.26
N VAL A 82 1.77 13.88 0.61
CA VAL A 82 2.51 15.05 1.13
C VAL A 82 2.77 16.05 0.01
N GLY A 83 2.57 17.33 0.29
CA GLY A 83 2.82 18.40 -0.67
C GLY A 83 1.89 18.38 -1.88
N ASN A 84 2.41 18.78 -3.04
CA ASN A 84 1.66 18.91 -4.29
C ASN A 84 2.23 18.04 -5.43
N GLY A 85 3.10 17.09 -5.12
CA GLY A 85 3.72 16.18 -6.09
C GLY A 85 4.01 14.82 -5.49
N ILE A 86 4.31 13.86 -6.35
CA ILE A 86 4.69 12.51 -5.93
C ILE A 86 5.91 12.57 -5.01
N SER A 87 5.83 11.86 -3.91
CA SER A 87 6.87 11.78 -2.88
C SER A 87 7.25 10.32 -2.59
N LEU A 88 8.26 10.11 -1.74
CA LEU A 88 8.60 8.78 -1.24
C LEU A 88 7.42 8.13 -0.49
N ALA A 89 6.54 8.92 0.13
CA ALA A 89 5.36 8.38 0.79
C ALA A 89 4.41 7.69 -0.20
N ASP A 90 4.17 8.34 -1.36
CA ASP A 90 3.32 7.79 -2.43
C ASP A 90 3.95 6.55 -3.07
N ILE A 91 5.28 6.57 -3.29
CA ILE A 91 6.03 5.42 -3.84
C ILE A 91 5.94 4.23 -2.90
N CYS A 92 6.21 4.42 -1.60
CA CYS A 92 6.10 3.37 -0.59
C CYS A 92 4.68 2.82 -0.51
N PHE A 93 3.67 3.71 -0.46
CA PHE A 93 2.28 3.30 -0.43
C PHE A 93 1.91 2.42 -1.62
N ALA A 94 2.25 2.86 -2.84
CA ALA A 94 1.96 2.10 -4.05
C ALA A 94 2.61 0.71 -4.05
N ALA A 95 3.87 0.63 -3.62
CA ALA A 95 4.62 -0.63 -3.55
C ALA A 95 4.04 -1.58 -2.49
N GLU A 96 3.76 -1.09 -1.28
CA GLU A 96 3.25 -1.91 -0.18
C GLU A 96 1.83 -2.42 -0.46
N LEU A 97 0.94 -1.57 -1.00
CA LEU A 97 -0.40 -2.02 -1.35
C LEU A 97 -0.39 -3.03 -2.51
N ALA A 98 0.41 -2.78 -3.55
CA ALA A 98 0.57 -3.74 -4.65
C ALA A 98 1.13 -5.08 -4.17
N LEU A 99 2.12 -5.07 -3.25
CA LEU A 99 2.64 -6.29 -2.64
C LEU A 99 1.55 -7.01 -1.84
N PHE A 100 0.77 -6.29 -1.04
CA PHE A 100 -0.29 -6.86 -0.22
C PHE A 100 -1.41 -7.48 -1.07
N MET A 101 -1.66 -6.99 -2.29
CA MET A 101 -2.61 -7.58 -3.24
C MET A 101 -2.26 -9.02 -3.66
N ASN A 102 -1.05 -9.54 -3.34
CA ASN A 102 -0.75 -10.96 -3.52
C ASN A 102 -1.67 -11.88 -2.70
N GLU A 103 -2.37 -11.36 -1.69
CA GLU A 103 -3.46 -12.05 -1.00
C GLU A 103 -4.50 -12.60 -1.99
N HIS A 104 -4.82 -11.87 -3.07
CA HIS A 104 -5.79 -12.31 -4.08
C HIS A 104 -5.42 -13.65 -4.73
N ALA A 105 -4.13 -13.90 -4.91
CA ALA A 105 -3.66 -15.16 -5.47
C ALA A 105 -3.77 -16.35 -4.49
N ARG A 106 -4.18 -16.09 -3.25
CA ARG A 106 -4.27 -17.07 -2.14
C ARG A 106 -5.68 -17.14 -1.54
N ALA A 107 -6.68 -16.62 -2.25
CA ALA A 107 -8.07 -16.55 -1.77
C ALA A 107 -8.64 -17.92 -1.40
N GLU A 108 -8.36 -18.95 -2.20
CA GLU A 108 -8.80 -20.33 -1.95
C GLU A 108 -8.20 -20.88 -0.64
N GLN A 109 -6.88 -20.68 -0.44
CA GLN A 109 -6.18 -21.14 0.77
C GLN A 109 -6.72 -20.45 2.04
N LEU A 110 -7.13 -19.17 1.95
CA LEU A 110 -7.78 -18.46 3.05
C LEU A 110 -9.13 -19.06 3.36
N SER A 111 -9.96 -19.28 2.33
CA SER A 111 -11.29 -19.88 2.46
C SER A 111 -11.26 -21.27 3.07
N GLU A 112 -10.33 -22.14 2.64
CA GLU A 112 -10.15 -23.48 3.21
C GLU A 112 -9.82 -23.45 4.71
N ARG A 113 -9.22 -22.37 5.20
CA ARG A 113 -8.88 -22.15 6.61
C ARG A 113 -9.94 -21.37 7.38
N GLY A 114 -11.04 -20.99 6.73
CA GLY A 114 -12.12 -20.24 7.33
C GLY A 114 -11.82 -18.75 7.56
N PHE A 115 -10.86 -18.18 6.78
CA PHE A 115 -10.55 -16.75 6.82
C PHE A 115 -11.07 -16.04 5.57
N ASP A 116 -11.63 -14.85 5.79
CA ASP A 116 -11.96 -13.92 4.71
C ASP A 116 -10.71 -13.16 4.25
N ARG A 117 -10.70 -12.74 3.00
CA ARG A 117 -9.66 -11.82 2.50
C ARG A 117 -9.73 -10.49 3.25
N ILE A 118 -8.58 -9.97 3.61
CA ILE A 118 -8.46 -8.60 4.16
C ILE A 118 -8.84 -7.58 3.06
N LEU A 119 -8.36 -7.81 1.83
CA LEU A 119 -8.77 -7.05 0.64
C LEU A 119 -10.06 -7.66 0.04
N HIS A 120 -11.15 -7.63 0.80
CA HIS A 120 -12.47 -8.11 0.35
C HIS A 120 -13.11 -7.17 -0.67
N ALA A 121 -14.18 -7.59 -1.33
CA ALA A 121 -14.82 -6.85 -2.42
C ALA A 121 -15.31 -5.43 -2.03
N GLY A 122 -15.70 -5.23 -0.75
CA GLY A 122 -16.17 -3.92 -0.24
C GLY A 122 -15.08 -3.04 0.37
N VAL A 123 -13.82 -3.46 0.39
CA VAL A 123 -12.74 -2.69 1.04
C VAL A 123 -12.52 -1.31 0.41
N GLN A 124 -12.86 -1.15 -0.86
CA GLN A 124 -12.78 0.14 -1.55
C GLN A 124 -13.82 1.14 -1.06
N ASP A 125 -14.96 0.66 -0.56
CA ASP A 125 -16.01 1.51 0.02
C ASP A 125 -15.61 1.97 1.43
N ASP A 126 -14.82 1.16 2.15
CA ASP A 126 -14.30 1.51 3.47
C ASP A 126 -13.18 2.57 3.39
N TYR A 127 -12.38 2.57 2.30
CA TYR A 127 -11.23 3.45 2.09
C TYR A 127 -11.21 4.05 0.68
N PRO A 128 -12.24 4.83 0.29
CA PRO A 128 -12.41 5.29 -1.10
C PRO A 128 -11.28 6.19 -1.59
N LEU A 129 -10.72 7.06 -0.75
CA LEU A 129 -9.62 7.94 -1.15
C LEU A 129 -8.31 7.19 -1.33
N VAL A 130 -8.04 6.20 -0.48
CA VAL A 130 -6.86 5.32 -0.58
C VAL A 130 -6.86 4.59 -1.93
N PHE A 131 -7.98 3.94 -2.27
CA PHE A 131 -8.06 3.18 -3.52
C PHE A 131 -8.14 4.08 -4.76
N ALA A 132 -8.79 5.24 -4.68
CA ALA A 132 -8.75 6.23 -5.76
C ALA A 132 -7.33 6.78 -5.97
N HIS A 133 -6.57 7.03 -4.90
CA HIS A 133 -5.18 7.45 -5.00
C HIS A 133 -4.31 6.34 -5.60
N PHE A 134 -4.48 5.09 -5.16
CA PHE A 134 -3.76 3.95 -5.73
C PHE A 134 -4.03 3.79 -7.23
N ALA A 135 -5.28 3.91 -7.66
CA ALA A 135 -5.65 3.86 -9.08
C ALA A 135 -4.94 4.96 -9.89
N ARG A 136 -4.85 6.19 -9.35
CA ARG A 136 -4.09 7.28 -10.01
C ARG A 136 -2.60 6.95 -10.13
N LEU A 137 -2.00 6.36 -9.07
CA LEU A 137 -0.58 5.98 -9.09
C LEU A 137 -0.30 4.86 -10.09
N ILE A 138 -1.21 3.88 -10.25
CA ILE A 138 -1.10 2.82 -11.26
C ILE A 138 -1.01 3.41 -12.69
N ASP A 139 -1.75 4.48 -12.97
CA ASP A 139 -1.76 5.14 -14.28
C ASP A 139 -0.73 6.27 -14.42
N TYR A 140 0.00 6.60 -13.34
CA TYR A 140 1.06 7.61 -13.39
C TYR A 140 2.20 7.16 -14.31
N GLU A 141 2.65 8.05 -15.20
CA GLU A 141 3.55 7.68 -16.31
C GLU A 141 4.81 6.91 -15.88
N HIS A 142 5.40 7.27 -14.73
CA HIS A 142 6.61 6.63 -14.22
C HIS A 142 6.36 5.32 -13.48
N PHE A 143 5.13 5.04 -13.03
CA PHE A 143 4.79 3.80 -12.33
C PHE A 143 4.07 2.80 -13.25
N ARG A 144 3.33 3.32 -14.23
CA ARG A 144 2.49 2.52 -15.12
C ARG A 144 3.21 1.35 -15.81
N PRO A 145 4.46 1.49 -16.32
CA PRO A 145 5.13 0.39 -17.00
C PRO A 145 5.31 -0.87 -16.14
N ASP A 146 5.53 -0.69 -14.84
CA ASP A 146 5.81 -1.78 -13.91
C ASP A 146 4.60 -2.14 -13.05
N LEU A 147 3.92 -1.13 -12.49
CA LEU A 147 2.87 -1.32 -11.51
C LEU A 147 1.57 -1.83 -12.14
N LYS A 148 1.18 -1.28 -13.30
CA LYS A 148 -0.10 -1.65 -13.95
C LYS A 148 -0.17 -3.12 -14.34
N PRO A 149 0.80 -3.70 -15.08
CA PRO A 149 0.76 -5.11 -15.43
C PRO A 149 0.79 -6.03 -14.21
N TYR A 150 1.51 -5.62 -13.16
CA TYR A 150 1.58 -6.37 -11.91
C TYR A 150 0.20 -6.45 -11.23
N VAL A 151 -0.46 -5.31 -11.05
CA VAL A 151 -1.78 -5.22 -10.41
C VAL A 151 -2.85 -5.94 -11.23
N GLU A 152 -2.89 -5.74 -12.55
CA GLU A 152 -3.84 -6.42 -13.45
C GLU A 152 -3.71 -7.95 -13.37
N LYS A 153 -2.47 -8.48 -13.29
CA LYS A 153 -2.21 -9.90 -13.09
C LYS A 153 -2.78 -10.42 -11.76
N LEU A 154 -2.71 -9.64 -10.70
CA LEU A 154 -3.25 -10.05 -9.39
C LEU A 154 -4.79 -10.00 -9.37
N LEU A 155 -5.38 -8.96 -9.97
CA LEU A 155 -6.83 -8.83 -10.06
C LEU A 155 -7.47 -9.92 -10.93
N SER A 156 -6.80 -10.34 -12.00
CA SER A 156 -7.28 -11.46 -12.83
C SER A 156 -7.35 -12.78 -12.06
N LYS A 157 -6.48 -12.98 -11.06
CA LYS A 157 -6.51 -14.15 -10.17
C LYS A 157 -7.59 -14.05 -9.08
N ALA A 158 -8.01 -12.83 -8.74
CA ALA A 158 -9.08 -12.63 -7.76
C ALA A 158 -10.48 -12.93 -8.33
N ALA A 159 -10.61 -12.88 -9.66
CA ALA A 159 -11.87 -13.09 -10.39
C ALA A 159 -12.07 -14.56 -10.86
N ALA A 160 -11.04 -15.38 -10.76
CA ALA A 160 -11.07 -16.80 -11.11
C ALA A 160 -11.47 -17.68 -9.92
#